data_81252fe13fabd0757acc5184b1153471
#
_entry.id   81252fe13fabd0757acc5184b1153471
#
_cell.length_a   1.000
_cell.length_b   1.000
_cell.length_c   1.000
_cell.angle_alpha   90.00
_cell.angle_beta   90.00
_cell.angle_gamma   90.00
#
_symmetry.space_group_name_H-M   'P 1'
#
loop_
_entity.id
_entity.type
_entity.pdbx_description
1 polymer ?
#
loop_
_entity_poly.entity_id
_entity_poly.type
_entity_poly.pdbx_seq_one_letter_code
_entity_poly.pdbx_strand_id
1 'polypeptide(L)'
;MTVAGMEPVQTVGGRAIALVHRNRRALRDALILIGLIRAAVYYVVQGIHPWTFVGIDARAYWRVDLAHPYASSGVGEYSTYLYSPAFAQFLSPLAVLPFEAFFVLWTVASVAVLYWLVRPWPWALLILLLPWTYELFVGQVHLFIAAAIVLGFRYPSLWAFNILTKVTPGIGLLWFLARREWRPLAIALGTTAAIVAVSFALAPTAWFDWYAFLRGSTGSGELLYPRLAAAAAIVVAGALTGRRWAIPVAVWLALPVVWIESWVILLAIIRLREPALSTTALPTPGPPR
;
A
#
# COMPACT_ATOMS: atom_id res chain seq x y z
N MET A 1 63.59 -0.29 17.28
CA MET A 1 62.86 0.54 16.31
C MET A 1 61.42 0.11 16.34
N THR A 2 60.61 0.85 17.07
CA THR A 2 59.17 0.55 17.29
C THR A 2 58.41 1.22 16.14
N VAL A 3 57.69 0.42 15.36
CA VAL A 3 56.86 0.92 14.26
C VAL A 3 55.63 1.60 14.90
N ALA A 4 55.58 2.93 14.77
CA ALA A 4 54.46 3.75 15.23
C ALA A 4 53.18 3.33 14.50
N GLY A 5 52.10 3.16 15.29
CA GLY A 5 50.78 2.75 14.78
C GLY A 5 50.23 3.73 13.74
N MET A 6 50.01 3.24 12.56
CA MET A 6 49.18 3.94 11.56
C MET A 6 47.70 3.82 12.01
N GLU A 7 47.12 4.92 12.48
CA GLU A 7 45.67 5.01 12.63
C GLU A 7 45.02 4.75 11.26
N PRO A 8 43.95 3.95 11.22
CA PRO A 8 43.23 3.68 9.97
C PRO A 8 42.62 5.00 9.43
N VAL A 9 43.06 5.41 8.24
CA VAL A 9 42.50 6.55 7.52
C VAL A 9 41.01 6.29 7.31
N GLN A 10 40.15 6.92 8.14
CA GLN A 10 38.73 6.88 7.94
C GLN A 10 38.40 7.54 6.60
N THR A 11 37.97 6.76 5.63
CA THR A 11 37.55 7.27 4.32
C THR A 11 36.39 8.26 4.50
N VAL A 12 36.32 9.30 3.65
CA VAL A 12 35.28 10.34 3.67
C VAL A 12 33.87 9.67 3.67
N GLY A 13 33.73 8.56 2.95
CA GLY A 13 32.51 7.73 2.96
C GLY A 13 32.17 7.13 4.32
N GLY A 14 33.15 6.66 5.08
CA GLY A 14 32.93 6.10 6.42
C GLY A 14 32.45 7.15 7.42
N ARG A 15 33.00 8.39 7.33
CA ARG A 15 32.53 9.53 8.18
C ARG A 15 31.10 9.95 7.82
N ALA A 16 30.74 9.99 6.54
CA ALA A 16 29.38 10.32 6.09
C ALA A 16 28.38 9.27 6.58
N ILE A 17 28.69 7.99 6.47
CA ILE A 17 27.84 6.89 6.95
C ILE A 17 27.65 6.96 8.46
N ALA A 18 28.72 7.21 9.24
CA ALA A 18 28.66 7.37 10.69
C ALA A 18 27.81 8.58 11.12
N LEU A 19 27.92 9.71 10.40
CA LEU A 19 27.13 10.92 10.65
C LEU A 19 25.62 10.65 10.40
N VAL A 20 25.32 9.96 9.33
CA VAL A 20 23.96 9.55 8.97
C VAL A 20 23.39 8.63 10.04
N HIS A 21 24.14 7.61 10.49
CA HIS A 21 23.69 6.72 11.55
C HIS A 21 23.43 7.46 12.87
N ARG A 22 24.31 8.39 13.24
CA ARG A 22 24.17 9.19 14.47
C ARG A 22 22.95 10.10 14.43
N ASN A 23 22.64 10.67 13.26
CA ASN A 23 21.52 11.62 13.09
C ASN A 23 20.27 10.97 12.46
N ARG A 24 20.18 9.64 12.45
CA ARG A 24 19.12 8.89 11.77
C ARG A 24 17.69 9.35 12.13
N ARG A 25 17.46 9.68 13.42
CA ARG A 25 16.14 10.16 13.89
C ARG A 25 15.84 11.55 13.33
N ALA A 26 16.78 12.49 13.49
CA ALA A 26 16.59 13.86 12.99
C ALA A 26 16.42 13.91 11.47
N LEU A 27 17.21 13.11 10.74
CA LEU A 27 17.08 13.02 9.28
C LEU A 27 15.74 12.45 8.84
N ARG A 28 15.25 11.40 9.51
CA ARG A 28 13.93 10.83 9.29
C ARG A 28 12.84 11.88 9.51
N ASP A 29 12.89 12.58 10.64
CA ASP A 29 11.88 13.56 11.02
C ASP A 29 11.92 14.78 10.07
N ALA A 30 13.10 15.19 9.62
CA ALA A 30 13.27 16.22 8.59
C ALA A 30 12.69 15.80 7.25
N LEU A 31 12.91 14.57 6.79
CA LEU A 31 12.33 14.06 5.54
C LEU A 31 10.81 13.99 5.60
N ILE A 32 10.25 13.57 6.74
CA ILE A 32 8.80 13.57 6.95
C ILE A 32 8.25 14.99 6.94
N LEU A 33 8.91 15.92 7.63
CA LEU A 33 8.51 17.32 7.66
C LEU A 33 8.56 17.96 6.27
N ILE A 34 9.61 17.72 5.51
CA ILE A 34 9.73 18.18 4.10
C ILE A 34 8.58 17.63 3.26
N GLY A 35 8.24 16.34 3.43
CA GLY A 35 7.10 15.71 2.75
C GLY A 35 5.78 16.36 3.12
N LEU A 36 5.54 16.61 4.42
CA LEU A 36 4.34 17.26 4.91
C LEU A 36 4.23 18.73 4.42
N ILE A 37 5.34 19.47 4.47
CA ILE A 37 5.39 20.85 3.95
C ILE A 37 5.09 20.85 2.45
N ARG A 38 5.71 19.93 1.71
CA ARG A 38 5.47 19.81 0.27
C ARG A 38 4.00 19.46 -0.04
N ALA A 39 3.40 18.55 0.71
CA ALA A 39 1.99 18.23 0.58
C ALA A 39 1.11 19.44 0.90
N ALA A 40 1.41 20.17 1.97
CA ALA A 40 0.70 21.38 2.36
C ALA A 40 0.84 22.50 1.31
N VAL A 41 2.06 22.75 0.80
CA VAL A 41 2.32 23.71 -0.28
C VAL A 41 1.55 23.33 -1.53
N TYR A 42 1.57 22.05 -1.89
CA TYR A 42 0.82 21.54 -3.04
C TYR A 42 -0.67 21.76 -2.86
N TYR A 43 -1.22 21.47 -1.67
CA TYR A 43 -2.61 21.71 -1.32
C TYR A 43 -3.00 23.20 -1.41
N VAL A 44 -2.15 24.09 -0.88
CA VAL A 44 -2.39 25.55 -0.92
C VAL A 44 -2.31 26.09 -2.34
N VAL A 45 -1.27 25.73 -3.09
CA VAL A 45 -1.06 26.19 -4.48
C VAL A 45 -2.20 25.74 -5.38
N GLN A 46 -2.67 24.50 -5.22
CA GLN A 46 -3.78 23.97 -5.99
C GLN A 46 -5.14 24.52 -5.55
N GLY A 47 -5.30 24.90 -4.27
CA GLY A 47 -6.50 25.59 -3.79
C GLY A 47 -6.71 26.99 -4.40
N ILE A 48 -5.64 27.61 -4.92
CA ILE A 48 -5.68 28.89 -5.62
C ILE A 48 -6.07 28.72 -7.10
N HIS A 49 -5.88 27.53 -7.67
CA HIS A 49 -6.19 27.24 -9.07
C HIS A 49 -7.41 26.30 -9.18
N PRO A 50 -8.50 26.69 -9.90
CA PRO A 50 -9.74 25.89 -9.99
C PRO A 50 -9.58 24.56 -10.76
N TRP A 51 -8.45 24.28 -11.38
CA TRP A 51 -8.14 23.06 -12.10
C TRP A 51 -7.30 22.12 -11.23
N THR A 52 -7.92 21.52 -10.26
CA THR A 52 -7.18 20.80 -9.23
C THR A 52 -7.31 19.30 -9.42
N PHE A 53 -6.23 18.66 -9.90
CA PHE A 53 -6.05 17.22 -9.79
C PHE A 53 -5.79 16.75 -8.34
N VAL A 54 -5.76 17.70 -7.37
CA VAL A 54 -5.60 17.39 -5.95
C VAL A 54 -6.78 16.59 -5.47
N GLY A 55 -6.50 15.40 -4.95
CA GLY A 55 -7.53 14.51 -4.42
C GLY A 55 -8.48 13.96 -5.50
N ILE A 56 -8.04 13.84 -6.76
CA ILE A 56 -8.88 13.33 -7.85
C ILE A 56 -9.44 11.94 -7.54
N ASP A 57 -8.59 11.03 -7.02
CA ASP A 57 -9.01 9.68 -6.65
C ASP A 57 -9.81 9.68 -5.34
N ALA A 58 -9.36 10.49 -4.36
CA ALA A 58 -10.11 10.69 -3.11
C ALA A 58 -11.51 11.24 -3.37
N ARG A 59 -11.67 12.10 -4.37
CA ARG A 59 -12.97 12.64 -4.79
C ARG A 59 -13.87 11.57 -5.38
N ALA A 60 -13.30 10.62 -6.13
CA ALA A 60 -14.04 9.48 -6.66
C ALA A 60 -14.59 8.59 -5.52
N TYR A 61 -13.85 8.43 -4.42
CA TYR A 61 -14.32 7.69 -3.24
C TYR A 61 -15.39 8.44 -2.46
N TRP A 62 -15.19 9.75 -2.29
CA TRP A 62 -16.07 10.60 -1.49
C TRP A 62 -17.42 10.84 -2.17
N ARG A 63 -17.43 11.03 -3.50
CA ARG A 63 -18.62 11.43 -4.26
C ARG A 63 -19.33 10.27 -4.96
N VAL A 64 -19.00 9.03 -4.63
CA VAL A 64 -19.61 7.89 -5.31
C VAL A 64 -21.13 7.86 -5.12
N ASP A 65 -21.86 7.85 -6.22
CA ASP A 65 -23.31 7.56 -6.20
C ASP A 65 -23.50 6.06 -5.95
N LEU A 66 -24.01 5.71 -4.77
CA LEU A 66 -24.24 4.31 -4.40
C LEU A 66 -25.32 3.62 -5.25
N ALA A 67 -26.22 4.40 -5.87
CA ALA A 67 -27.26 3.86 -6.75
C ALA A 67 -26.67 3.47 -8.13
N HIS A 68 -25.75 4.30 -8.64
CA HIS A 68 -25.14 4.13 -9.97
C HIS A 68 -23.62 4.38 -9.95
N PRO A 69 -22.85 3.55 -9.23
CA PRO A 69 -21.41 3.85 -8.99
C PRO A 69 -20.57 3.91 -10.27
N TYR A 70 -21.03 3.27 -11.35
CA TYR A 70 -20.27 3.10 -12.59
C TYR A 70 -20.89 3.83 -13.79
N ALA A 71 -21.84 4.74 -13.57
CA ALA A 71 -22.55 5.46 -14.65
C ALA A 71 -21.64 6.33 -15.52
N SER A 72 -20.51 6.82 -14.96
CA SER A 72 -19.51 7.65 -15.66
C SER A 72 -18.15 6.96 -15.66
N SER A 73 -18.06 5.75 -16.19
CA SER A 73 -16.89 4.90 -15.97
C SER A 73 -16.05 4.74 -17.23
N GLY A 74 -14.92 5.47 -17.27
CA GLY A 74 -13.80 5.20 -18.17
C GLY A 74 -12.50 5.13 -17.38
N VAL A 75 -11.65 4.15 -17.64
CA VAL A 75 -10.31 4.11 -17.05
C VAL A 75 -9.53 5.32 -17.53
N GLY A 76 -9.07 6.17 -16.61
CA GLY A 76 -8.35 7.40 -16.92
C GLY A 76 -9.24 8.65 -17.05
N GLU A 77 -10.56 8.52 -16.88
CA GLU A 77 -11.45 9.67 -16.81
C GLU A 77 -11.41 10.33 -15.42
N TYR A 78 -11.75 11.61 -15.37
CA TYR A 78 -11.68 12.40 -14.15
C TYR A 78 -12.67 11.91 -13.08
N SER A 79 -12.18 11.63 -11.87
CA SER A 79 -12.99 11.22 -10.71
C SER A 79 -13.86 9.98 -10.92
N THR A 80 -13.43 9.04 -11.78
CA THR A 80 -14.18 7.81 -12.02
C THR A 80 -13.98 6.80 -10.90
N TYR A 81 -15.08 6.23 -10.42
CA TYR A 81 -15.05 5.16 -9.42
C TYR A 81 -14.81 3.79 -10.09
N LEU A 82 -13.73 3.11 -9.70
CA LEU A 82 -13.28 1.85 -10.34
C LEU A 82 -13.28 0.65 -9.37
N TYR A 83 -13.62 0.86 -8.12
CA TYR A 83 -13.49 -0.11 -7.02
C TYR A 83 -14.78 -0.90 -6.81
N SER A 84 -14.75 -1.94 -5.95
CA SER A 84 -15.94 -2.72 -5.67
C SER A 84 -17.05 -1.91 -4.99
N PRO A 85 -18.32 -2.33 -5.10
CA PRO A 85 -19.42 -1.72 -4.36
C PRO A 85 -19.19 -1.73 -2.85
N ALA A 86 -18.56 -2.80 -2.32
CA ALA A 86 -18.24 -2.91 -0.89
C ALA A 86 -17.31 -1.79 -0.41
N PHE A 87 -16.34 -1.36 -1.23
CA PHE A 87 -15.46 -0.26 -0.88
C PHE A 87 -16.19 1.09 -0.87
N ALA A 88 -17.11 1.32 -1.83
CA ALA A 88 -17.99 2.49 -1.84
C ALA A 88 -18.86 2.56 -0.57
N GLN A 89 -19.51 1.46 -0.22
CA GLN A 89 -20.35 1.36 0.98
C GLN A 89 -19.53 1.55 2.26
N PHE A 90 -18.32 1.04 2.32
CA PHE A 90 -17.42 1.23 3.46
C PHE A 90 -17.05 2.70 3.67
N LEU A 91 -16.86 3.47 2.60
CA LEU A 91 -16.50 4.89 2.68
C LEU A 91 -17.71 5.83 2.75
N SER A 92 -18.91 5.36 2.41
CA SER A 92 -20.13 6.18 2.36
C SER A 92 -20.46 6.96 3.65
N PRO A 93 -20.17 6.45 4.88
CA PRO A 93 -20.39 7.25 6.08
C PRO A 93 -19.52 8.51 6.15
N LEU A 94 -18.38 8.52 5.46
CA LEU A 94 -17.49 9.68 5.40
C LEU A 94 -17.92 10.70 4.34
N ALA A 95 -18.83 10.33 3.43
CA ALA A 95 -19.37 11.23 2.41
C ALA A 95 -20.24 12.37 2.99
N VAL A 96 -20.65 12.28 4.27
CA VAL A 96 -21.33 13.36 4.98
C VAL A 96 -20.39 14.56 5.28
N LEU A 97 -19.10 14.35 5.26
CA LEU A 97 -18.12 15.40 5.48
C LEU A 97 -17.97 16.29 4.21
N PRO A 98 -17.67 17.59 4.34
CA PRO A 98 -17.15 18.35 3.22
C PRO A 98 -15.91 17.67 2.62
N PHE A 99 -15.73 17.79 1.30
CA PHE A 99 -14.62 17.13 0.62
C PHE A 99 -13.26 17.46 1.23
N GLU A 100 -13.04 18.70 1.62
CA GLU A 100 -11.79 19.16 2.23
C GLU A 100 -11.50 18.41 3.53
N ALA A 101 -12.50 18.22 4.37
CA ALA A 101 -12.37 17.47 5.63
C ALA A 101 -12.11 15.98 5.37
N PHE A 102 -12.83 15.38 4.42
CA PHE A 102 -12.57 14.01 3.99
C PHE A 102 -11.14 13.85 3.48
N PHE A 103 -10.69 14.75 2.58
CA PHE A 103 -9.36 14.67 1.98
C PHE A 103 -8.24 14.90 2.99
N VAL A 104 -8.43 15.78 3.97
CA VAL A 104 -7.49 15.96 5.08
C VAL A 104 -7.39 14.68 5.91
N LEU A 105 -8.49 14.05 6.28
CA LEU A 105 -8.49 12.79 7.03
C LEU A 105 -7.80 11.68 6.24
N TRP A 106 -8.11 11.56 4.94
CA TRP A 106 -7.49 10.59 4.04
C TRP A 106 -5.97 10.79 3.95
N THR A 107 -5.54 12.03 3.77
CA THR A 107 -4.11 12.39 3.68
C THR A 107 -3.39 12.12 4.99
N VAL A 108 -3.97 12.48 6.14
CA VAL A 108 -3.39 12.20 7.46
C VAL A 108 -3.24 10.69 7.68
N ALA A 109 -4.26 9.90 7.34
CA ALA A 109 -4.19 8.44 7.42
C ALA A 109 -3.11 7.87 6.48
N SER A 110 -3.04 8.36 5.24
CA SER A 110 -2.01 7.98 4.27
C SER A 110 -0.59 8.31 4.74
N VAL A 111 -0.38 9.50 5.32
CA VAL A 111 0.90 9.92 5.90
C VAL A 111 1.27 9.06 7.10
N ALA A 112 0.31 8.73 7.96
CA ALA A 112 0.55 7.82 9.10
C ALA A 112 1.01 6.44 8.63
N VAL A 113 0.37 5.89 7.59
CA VAL A 113 0.76 4.61 6.96
C VAL A 113 2.14 4.72 6.32
N LEU A 114 2.39 5.79 5.53
CA LEU A 114 3.69 6.04 4.92
C LEU A 114 4.80 6.10 5.97
N TYR A 115 4.60 6.90 7.03
CA TYR A 115 5.53 6.99 8.14
C TYR A 115 5.80 5.61 8.76
N TRP A 116 4.74 4.85 9.04
CA TRP A 116 4.88 3.52 9.60
C TRP A 116 5.66 2.59 8.66
N LEU A 117 5.40 2.58 7.36
CA LEU A 117 6.10 1.73 6.38
C LEU A 117 7.60 2.05 6.30
N VAL A 118 7.97 3.34 6.23
CA VAL A 118 9.34 3.77 5.97
C VAL A 118 10.19 3.92 7.23
N ARG A 119 9.58 3.90 8.42
CA ARG A 119 10.30 4.11 9.69
C ARG A 119 11.59 3.29 9.84
N PRO A 120 11.66 2.01 9.42
CA PRO A 120 12.90 1.25 9.48
C PRO A 120 13.96 1.73 8.50
N TRP A 121 13.55 2.26 7.34
CA TRP A 121 14.44 2.70 6.28
C TRP A 121 13.96 4.00 5.60
N PRO A 122 14.17 5.17 6.23
CA PRO A 122 13.65 6.45 5.76
C PRO A 122 14.19 6.90 4.40
N TRP A 123 15.32 6.35 3.96
CA TRP A 123 15.88 6.62 2.64
C TRP A 123 14.97 6.24 1.47
N ALA A 124 14.02 5.34 1.70
CA ALA A 124 13.01 5.00 0.72
C ALA A 124 12.19 6.21 0.27
N LEU A 125 12.02 7.22 1.14
CA LEU A 125 11.34 8.48 0.78
C LEU A 125 12.08 9.25 -0.31
N LEU A 126 13.40 9.17 -0.37
CA LEU A 126 14.18 9.78 -1.44
C LEU A 126 14.10 8.98 -2.73
N ILE A 127 14.18 7.64 -2.64
CA ILE A 127 14.13 6.74 -3.80
C ILE A 127 12.77 6.79 -4.47
N LEU A 128 11.70 6.80 -3.67
CA LEU A 128 10.32 6.84 -4.15
C LEU A 128 9.67 8.22 -3.98
N LEU A 129 10.47 9.30 -4.08
CA LEU A 129 10.00 10.67 -3.85
C LEU A 129 8.78 11.01 -4.72
N LEU A 130 8.87 10.76 -6.01
CA LEU A 130 7.79 11.05 -6.95
C LEU A 130 6.57 10.16 -6.73
N PRO A 131 6.69 8.81 -6.58
CA PRO A 131 5.56 7.95 -6.26
C PRO A 131 4.76 8.37 -5.03
N TRP A 132 5.39 8.54 -3.86
CA TRP A 132 4.61 8.82 -2.65
C TRP A 132 4.07 10.25 -2.61
N THR A 133 4.75 11.23 -3.22
CA THR A 133 4.21 12.59 -3.30
C THR A 133 2.99 12.64 -4.22
N TYR A 134 3.01 11.89 -5.32
CA TYR A 134 1.87 11.80 -6.23
C TYR A 134 0.71 11.00 -5.60
N GLU A 135 0.99 9.89 -4.92
CA GLU A 135 0.01 9.13 -4.14
C GLU A 135 -0.79 10.01 -3.17
N LEU A 136 -0.09 10.83 -2.36
CA LEU A 136 -0.73 11.77 -1.43
C LEU A 136 -1.49 12.87 -2.17
N PHE A 137 -0.96 13.32 -3.31
CA PHE A 137 -1.55 14.38 -4.11
C PHE A 137 -2.90 13.98 -4.71
N VAL A 138 -2.97 12.81 -5.33
CA VAL A 138 -4.22 12.33 -5.93
C VAL A 138 -5.16 11.66 -4.91
N GLY A 139 -4.64 11.29 -3.73
CA GLY A 139 -5.39 10.61 -2.69
C GLY A 139 -5.67 9.15 -2.98
N GLN A 140 -4.69 8.44 -3.58
CA GLN A 140 -4.82 7.03 -3.93
C GLN A 140 -4.79 6.08 -2.71
N VAL A 141 -5.11 4.83 -2.95
CA VAL A 141 -5.30 3.77 -1.94
C VAL A 141 -4.10 2.84 -1.77
N HIS A 142 -3.03 3.03 -2.58
CA HIS A 142 -1.93 2.06 -2.65
C HIS A 142 -1.12 1.94 -1.35
N LEU A 143 -1.00 3.02 -0.57
CA LEU A 143 -0.38 2.96 0.76
C LEU A 143 -1.15 2.04 1.71
N PHE A 144 -2.48 2.07 1.67
CA PHE A 144 -3.32 1.17 2.47
C PHE A 144 -3.21 -0.27 1.97
N ILE A 145 -3.11 -0.50 0.66
CA ILE A 145 -2.81 -1.82 0.07
C ILE A 145 -1.46 -2.34 0.61
N ALA A 146 -0.42 -1.49 0.61
CA ALA A 146 0.89 -1.85 1.15
C ALA A 146 0.81 -2.24 2.64
N ALA A 147 0.07 -1.47 3.45
CA ALA A 147 -0.15 -1.78 4.85
C ALA A 147 -0.93 -3.09 5.05
N ALA A 148 -1.99 -3.31 4.26
CA ALA A 148 -2.78 -4.53 4.31
C ALA A 148 -1.98 -5.77 3.91
N ILE A 149 -1.03 -5.66 2.97
CA ILE A 149 -0.09 -6.75 2.65
C ILE A 149 0.77 -7.10 3.87
N VAL A 150 1.37 -6.10 4.53
CA VAL A 150 2.25 -6.35 5.70
C VAL A 150 1.48 -6.93 6.87
N LEU A 151 0.36 -6.30 7.22
CA LEU A 151 -0.47 -6.69 8.35
C LEU A 151 -1.25 -7.98 8.08
N GLY A 152 -1.55 -8.29 6.81
CA GLY A 152 -2.29 -9.47 6.37
C GLY A 152 -1.61 -10.79 6.70
N PHE A 153 -0.30 -10.81 6.98
CA PHE A 153 0.38 -11.98 7.52
C PHE A 153 0.03 -12.28 8.99
N ARG A 154 -0.31 -11.25 9.75
CA ARG A 154 -0.75 -11.39 11.15
C ARG A 154 -2.27 -11.43 11.27
N TYR A 155 -2.95 -10.68 10.45
CA TYR A 155 -4.40 -10.51 10.42
C TYR A 155 -4.92 -10.83 9.02
N PRO A 156 -5.12 -12.11 8.67
CA PRO A 156 -5.44 -12.54 7.30
C PRO A 156 -6.73 -11.92 6.73
N SER A 157 -7.66 -11.50 7.60
CA SER A 157 -8.87 -10.76 7.21
C SER A 157 -8.59 -9.47 6.41
N LEU A 158 -7.42 -8.84 6.61
CA LEU A 158 -7.04 -7.61 5.89
C LEU A 158 -6.79 -7.85 4.40
N TRP A 159 -6.62 -9.09 3.96
CA TRP A 159 -6.59 -9.40 2.53
C TRP A 159 -7.90 -9.10 1.83
N ALA A 160 -9.04 -9.10 2.54
CA ALA A 160 -10.32 -8.66 2.00
C ALA A 160 -10.25 -7.21 1.48
N PHE A 161 -9.55 -6.32 2.20
CA PHE A 161 -9.32 -4.95 1.73
C PHE A 161 -8.59 -4.94 0.38
N ASN A 162 -7.51 -5.69 0.23
CA ASN A 162 -6.75 -5.77 -1.01
C ASN A 162 -7.59 -6.27 -2.18
N ILE A 163 -8.41 -7.30 -1.96
CA ILE A 163 -9.28 -7.91 -2.99
C ILE A 163 -10.42 -6.96 -3.36
N LEU A 164 -11.03 -6.31 -2.38
CA LEU A 164 -12.22 -5.49 -2.58
C LEU A 164 -11.90 -4.07 -3.06
N THR A 165 -10.65 -3.61 -2.90
CA THR A 165 -10.20 -2.36 -3.53
C THR A 165 -9.72 -2.58 -4.97
N LYS A 166 -8.84 -3.55 -5.17
CA LYS A 166 -8.32 -3.90 -6.50
C LYS A 166 -8.19 -5.42 -6.57
N VAL A 167 -8.99 -6.10 -7.38
CA VAL A 167 -9.09 -7.58 -7.40
C VAL A 167 -7.73 -8.27 -7.51
N THR A 168 -6.86 -7.75 -8.37
CA THR A 168 -5.58 -8.39 -8.70
C THR A 168 -4.58 -8.47 -7.54
N PRO A 169 -4.54 -7.58 -6.53
CA PRO A 169 -3.77 -7.77 -5.30
C PRO A 169 -4.08 -9.07 -4.55
N GLY A 170 -5.26 -9.65 -4.77
CA GLY A 170 -5.61 -10.98 -4.26
C GLY A 170 -4.65 -12.09 -4.67
N ILE A 171 -3.79 -11.87 -5.70
CA ILE A 171 -2.73 -12.80 -6.10
C ILE A 171 -1.81 -13.16 -4.93
N GLY A 172 -1.67 -12.26 -3.94
CA GLY A 172 -0.89 -12.52 -2.73
C GLY A 172 -1.40 -13.71 -1.90
N LEU A 173 -2.67 -14.10 -2.04
CA LEU A 173 -3.22 -15.28 -1.37
C LEU A 173 -2.60 -16.61 -1.86
N LEU A 174 -1.99 -16.62 -3.03
CA LEU A 174 -1.22 -17.76 -3.52
C LEU A 174 -0.07 -18.12 -2.58
N TRP A 175 0.41 -17.18 -1.76
CA TRP A 175 1.37 -17.46 -0.69
C TRP A 175 0.86 -18.50 0.29
N PHE A 176 -0.34 -18.28 0.83
CA PHE A 176 -0.94 -19.20 1.80
C PHE A 176 -1.27 -20.53 1.16
N LEU A 177 -1.75 -20.52 -0.09
CA LEU A 177 -2.05 -21.72 -0.87
C LEU A 177 -0.79 -22.55 -1.10
N ALA A 178 0.29 -21.95 -1.59
CA ALA A 178 1.56 -22.64 -1.89
C ALA A 178 2.22 -23.22 -0.63
N ARG A 179 2.03 -22.58 0.52
CA ARG A 179 2.56 -23.04 1.82
C ARG A 179 1.60 -23.96 2.57
N ARG A 180 0.40 -24.22 1.99
CA ARG A 180 -0.67 -25.00 2.65
C ARG A 180 -1.11 -24.41 4.01
N GLU A 181 -1.03 -23.10 4.14
CA GLU A 181 -1.47 -22.34 5.30
C GLU A 181 -2.98 -22.11 5.20
N TRP A 182 -3.78 -23.19 5.38
CA TRP A 182 -5.21 -23.23 5.10
C TRP A 182 -6.02 -22.31 5.99
N ARG A 183 -5.65 -22.17 7.27
CA ARG A 183 -6.37 -21.30 8.21
C ARG A 183 -6.29 -19.81 7.82
N PRO A 184 -5.10 -19.22 7.57
CA PRO A 184 -5.02 -17.85 7.05
C PRO A 184 -5.78 -17.65 5.73
N LEU A 185 -5.66 -18.61 4.81
CA LEU A 185 -6.37 -18.56 3.53
C LEU A 185 -7.89 -18.57 3.73
N ALA A 186 -8.41 -19.47 4.56
CA ALA A 186 -9.84 -19.55 4.86
C ALA A 186 -10.37 -18.29 5.56
N ILE A 187 -9.59 -17.68 6.47
CA ILE A 187 -9.97 -16.40 7.11
C ILE A 187 -10.04 -15.30 6.05
N ALA A 188 -9.01 -15.17 5.19
CA ALA A 188 -8.98 -14.14 4.16
C ALA A 188 -10.17 -14.26 3.19
N LEU A 189 -10.41 -15.46 2.65
CA LEU A 189 -11.50 -15.72 1.72
C LEU A 189 -12.87 -15.63 2.39
N GLY A 190 -13.01 -16.18 3.60
CA GLY A 190 -14.26 -16.12 4.37
C GLY A 190 -14.66 -14.70 4.74
N THR A 191 -13.69 -13.87 5.18
CA THR A 191 -13.94 -12.44 5.43
C THR A 191 -14.34 -11.72 4.14
N THR A 192 -13.65 -11.98 3.03
CA THR A 192 -14.00 -11.39 1.74
C THR A 192 -15.42 -11.79 1.34
N ALA A 193 -15.75 -13.08 1.41
CA ALA A 193 -17.07 -13.58 1.07
C ALA A 193 -18.17 -12.99 1.96
N ALA A 194 -17.92 -12.87 3.27
CA ALA A 194 -18.88 -12.27 4.20
C ALA A 194 -19.14 -10.78 3.87
N ILE A 195 -18.09 -10.00 3.58
CA ILE A 195 -18.25 -8.60 3.18
C ILE A 195 -18.99 -8.51 1.85
N VAL A 196 -18.65 -9.35 0.87
CA VAL A 196 -19.36 -9.40 -0.42
C VAL A 196 -20.82 -9.73 -0.24
N ALA A 197 -21.15 -10.73 0.59
CA ALA A 197 -22.53 -11.14 0.83
C ALA A 197 -23.37 -10.00 1.45
N VAL A 198 -22.84 -9.32 2.46
CA VAL A 198 -23.50 -8.15 3.06
C VAL A 198 -23.66 -7.02 2.04
N SER A 199 -22.59 -6.69 1.35
CA SER A 199 -22.57 -5.64 0.33
C SER A 199 -23.52 -5.93 -0.83
N PHE A 200 -23.56 -7.17 -1.28
CA PHE A 200 -24.48 -7.62 -2.33
C PHE A 200 -25.94 -7.55 -1.87
N ALA A 201 -26.24 -7.95 -0.64
CA ALA A 201 -27.58 -7.83 -0.08
C ALA A 201 -28.10 -6.39 -0.01
N LEU A 202 -27.18 -5.42 0.20
CA LEU A 202 -27.51 -4.00 0.25
C LEU A 202 -27.70 -3.37 -1.14
N ALA A 203 -26.92 -3.80 -2.16
CA ALA A 203 -26.95 -3.21 -3.50
C ALA A 203 -26.56 -4.25 -4.58
N PRO A 204 -27.43 -5.23 -4.90
CA PRO A 204 -27.11 -6.29 -5.85
C PRO A 204 -26.84 -5.76 -7.27
N THR A 205 -27.59 -4.75 -7.72
CA THR A 205 -27.38 -4.13 -9.05
C THR A 205 -25.98 -3.56 -9.23
N ALA A 206 -25.46 -2.90 -8.22
CA ALA A 206 -24.10 -2.32 -8.26
C ALA A 206 -23.02 -3.40 -8.48
N TRP A 207 -23.21 -4.64 -8.00
CA TRP A 207 -22.30 -5.75 -8.24
C TRP A 207 -22.36 -6.27 -9.68
N PHE A 208 -23.56 -6.30 -10.28
CA PHE A 208 -23.70 -6.65 -11.71
C PHE A 208 -23.09 -5.56 -12.61
N ASP A 209 -23.30 -4.29 -12.27
CA ASP A 209 -22.72 -3.16 -12.98
C ASP A 209 -21.18 -3.18 -12.86
N TRP A 210 -20.64 -3.46 -11.66
CA TRP A 210 -19.19 -3.62 -11.47
C TRP A 210 -18.63 -4.78 -12.28
N TYR A 211 -19.32 -5.90 -12.33
CA TYR A 211 -18.92 -7.04 -13.16
C TYR A 211 -18.92 -6.68 -14.65
N ALA A 212 -19.96 -6.00 -15.12
CA ALA A 212 -20.05 -5.51 -16.49
C ALA A 212 -18.90 -4.53 -16.81
N PHE A 213 -18.63 -3.59 -15.88
CA PHE A 213 -17.51 -2.67 -15.95
C PHE A 213 -16.16 -3.41 -16.06
N LEU A 214 -15.89 -4.38 -15.20
CA LEU A 214 -14.65 -5.16 -15.24
C LEU A 214 -14.47 -5.91 -16.56
N ARG A 215 -15.55 -6.43 -17.14
CA ARG A 215 -15.52 -7.09 -18.44
C ARG A 215 -15.31 -6.12 -19.61
N GLY A 216 -15.88 -4.93 -19.51
CA GLY A 216 -15.75 -3.87 -20.53
C GLY A 216 -14.43 -3.13 -20.46
N SER A 217 -13.84 -3.04 -19.26
CA SER A 217 -12.57 -2.33 -19.00
C SER A 217 -11.34 -3.13 -19.43
N THR A 218 -11.34 -3.65 -20.64
CA THR A 218 -10.18 -4.39 -21.20
C THR A 218 -8.95 -3.51 -21.43
N GLY A 219 -8.97 -2.25 -20.98
CA GLY A 219 -7.87 -1.28 -21.07
C GLY A 219 -6.56 -1.67 -20.33
N SER A 220 -6.52 -2.85 -19.68
CA SER A 220 -5.33 -3.41 -19.05
C SER A 220 -4.24 -3.87 -20.03
N GLY A 221 -4.50 -3.78 -21.35
CA GLY A 221 -3.53 -4.10 -22.39
C GLY A 221 -3.16 -5.58 -22.50
N GLU A 222 -2.53 -5.94 -23.61
CA GLU A 222 -2.09 -7.31 -23.92
C GLU A 222 -1.12 -7.88 -22.85
N LEU A 223 -0.44 -7.01 -22.09
CA LEU A 223 0.55 -7.41 -21.09
C LEU A 223 -0.05 -7.81 -19.73
N LEU A 224 -1.36 -7.68 -19.49
CA LEU A 224 -1.93 -8.03 -18.18
C LEU A 224 -1.75 -9.50 -17.84
N TYR A 225 -2.11 -10.40 -18.74
CA TYR A 225 -2.02 -11.84 -18.49
C TYR A 225 -0.58 -12.33 -18.29
N PRO A 226 0.41 -11.96 -19.13
CA PRO A 226 1.80 -12.25 -18.86
C PRO A 226 2.29 -11.71 -17.51
N ARG A 227 1.87 -10.51 -17.12
CA ARG A 227 2.22 -9.91 -15.82
C ARG A 227 1.59 -10.65 -14.66
N LEU A 228 0.34 -11.09 -14.77
CA LEU A 228 -0.32 -11.92 -13.75
C LEU A 228 0.38 -13.28 -13.59
N ALA A 229 0.77 -13.92 -14.70
CA ALA A 229 1.54 -15.17 -14.66
C ALA A 229 2.89 -14.98 -13.98
N ALA A 230 3.63 -13.91 -14.32
CA ALA A 230 4.89 -13.57 -13.67
C ALA A 230 4.70 -13.26 -12.18
N ALA A 231 3.67 -12.51 -11.82
CA ALA A 231 3.33 -12.20 -10.44
C ALA A 231 3.00 -13.47 -9.64
N ALA A 232 2.22 -14.40 -10.20
CA ALA A 232 1.93 -15.69 -9.58
C ALA A 232 3.22 -16.49 -9.34
N ALA A 233 4.11 -16.56 -10.35
CA ALA A 233 5.40 -17.24 -10.22
C ALA A 233 6.27 -16.61 -9.11
N ILE A 234 6.31 -15.28 -9.01
CA ILE A 234 7.04 -14.55 -7.96
C ILE A 234 6.47 -14.89 -6.57
N VAL A 235 5.13 -14.91 -6.40
CA VAL A 235 4.52 -15.30 -5.11
C VAL A 235 4.87 -16.71 -4.75
N VAL A 236 4.74 -17.68 -5.68
CA VAL A 236 5.05 -19.09 -5.43
C VAL A 236 6.53 -19.27 -5.09
N ALA A 237 7.44 -18.68 -5.87
CA ALA A 237 8.88 -18.74 -5.58
C ALA A 237 9.21 -18.10 -4.21
N GLY A 238 8.60 -16.95 -3.89
CA GLY A 238 8.71 -16.32 -2.59
C GLY A 238 8.21 -17.20 -1.46
N ALA A 239 7.08 -17.87 -1.65
CA ALA A 239 6.48 -18.79 -0.68
C ALA A 239 7.38 -20.01 -0.41
N LEU A 240 7.91 -20.62 -1.46
CA LEU A 240 8.82 -21.79 -1.37
C LEU A 240 10.15 -21.44 -0.70
N THR A 241 10.63 -20.19 -0.88
CA THR A 241 11.90 -19.71 -0.30
C THR A 241 11.72 -18.93 1.00
N GLY A 242 10.49 -18.79 1.52
CA GLY A 242 10.19 -18.03 2.74
C GLY A 242 10.36 -16.51 2.60
N ARG A 243 10.44 -15.97 1.39
CA ARG A 243 10.74 -14.56 1.11
C ARG A 243 9.47 -13.72 0.98
N ARG A 244 8.88 -13.30 2.10
CA ARG A 244 7.65 -12.48 2.12
C ARG A 244 7.76 -11.19 1.33
N TRP A 245 8.94 -10.60 1.20
CA TRP A 245 9.18 -9.39 0.43
C TRP A 245 8.86 -9.52 -1.08
N ALA A 246 8.73 -10.75 -1.59
CA ALA A 246 8.32 -10.99 -2.97
C ALA A 246 6.85 -10.58 -3.24
N ILE A 247 6.00 -10.58 -2.21
CA ILE A 247 4.57 -10.30 -2.37
C ILE A 247 4.27 -8.86 -2.81
N PRO A 248 4.84 -7.80 -2.20
CA PRO A 248 4.63 -6.45 -2.71
C PRO A 248 5.04 -6.27 -4.18
N VAL A 249 6.12 -6.95 -4.60
CA VAL A 249 6.57 -6.94 -6.01
C VAL A 249 5.53 -7.59 -6.91
N ALA A 250 5.03 -8.76 -6.51
CA ALA A 250 4.02 -9.48 -7.27
C ALA A 250 2.69 -8.71 -7.34
N VAL A 251 2.24 -8.14 -6.21
CA VAL A 251 1.02 -7.32 -6.16
C VAL A 251 1.16 -6.10 -7.06
N TRP A 252 2.28 -5.39 -7.01
CA TRP A 252 2.54 -4.24 -7.88
C TRP A 252 2.52 -4.66 -9.36
N LEU A 253 3.16 -5.77 -9.70
CA LEU A 253 3.20 -6.30 -11.06
C LEU A 253 1.80 -6.73 -11.55
N ALA A 254 0.95 -7.22 -10.66
CA ALA A 254 -0.40 -7.69 -10.97
C ALA A 254 -1.43 -6.57 -11.17
N LEU A 255 -1.10 -5.32 -10.85
CA LEU A 255 -2.05 -4.22 -11.03
C LEU A 255 -2.50 -4.11 -12.50
N PRO A 256 -3.80 -3.91 -12.79
CA PRO A 256 -4.28 -3.76 -14.17
C PRO A 256 -3.57 -2.62 -14.91
N VAL A 257 -3.44 -1.48 -14.25
CA VAL A 257 -2.68 -0.31 -14.71
C VAL A 257 -1.64 0.03 -13.68
N VAL A 258 -0.39 0.24 -14.12
CA VAL A 258 0.73 0.65 -13.26
C VAL A 258 0.98 2.12 -13.45
N TRP A 259 0.43 2.92 -12.55
CA TRP A 259 0.72 4.35 -12.45
C TRP A 259 1.96 4.58 -11.58
N ILE A 260 2.52 5.80 -11.67
CA ILE A 260 3.72 6.14 -10.93
C ILE A 260 3.52 6.02 -9.40
N GLU A 261 2.37 6.43 -8.89
CA GLU A 261 2.03 6.36 -7.47
C GLU A 261 1.91 4.91 -6.96
N SER A 262 1.58 3.95 -7.81
CA SER A 262 1.45 2.54 -7.41
C SER A 262 2.76 1.93 -6.89
N TRP A 263 3.91 2.53 -7.20
CA TRP A 263 5.22 2.08 -6.72
C TRP A 263 5.35 2.16 -5.19
N VAL A 264 4.49 2.94 -4.50
CA VAL A 264 4.48 2.97 -3.03
C VAL A 264 4.15 1.62 -2.40
N ILE A 265 3.51 0.70 -3.15
CA ILE A 265 3.27 -0.68 -2.70
C ILE A 265 4.59 -1.37 -2.33
N LEU A 266 5.68 -1.04 -3.04
CA LEU A 266 7.01 -1.61 -2.79
C LEU A 266 7.59 -1.21 -1.42
N LEU A 267 7.07 -0.16 -0.77
CA LEU A 267 7.46 0.21 0.59
C LEU A 267 7.15 -0.90 1.61
N ALA A 268 6.17 -1.77 1.33
CA ALA A 268 5.89 -2.94 2.15
C ALA A 268 7.10 -3.90 2.27
N ILE A 269 8.01 -3.91 1.29
CA ILE A 269 9.26 -4.70 1.31
C ILE A 269 10.06 -4.39 2.57
N ILE A 270 10.11 -3.11 3.00
CA ILE A 270 10.90 -2.66 4.14
C ILE A 270 10.48 -3.41 5.41
N ARG A 271 9.16 -3.56 5.60
CA ARG A 271 8.60 -4.27 6.75
C ARG A 271 8.70 -5.79 6.66
N LEU A 272 8.65 -6.34 5.45
CA LEU A 272 8.66 -7.78 5.22
C LEU A 272 10.07 -8.37 5.12
N ARG A 273 11.11 -7.51 5.02
CA ARG A 273 12.52 -7.91 5.10
C ARG A 273 13.07 -7.94 6.52
N GLU A 274 12.44 -7.24 7.46
CA GLU A 274 12.86 -7.36 8.87
C GLU A 274 12.69 -8.82 9.30
N PRO A 275 13.74 -9.49 9.86
CA PRO A 275 13.53 -10.76 10.53
C PRO A 275 12.45 -10.51 11.59
N ALA A 276 11.46 -11.40 11.64
CA ALA A 276 10.49 -11.37 12.74
C ALA A 276 11.32 -11.25 14.01
N LEU A 277 11.10 -10.14 14.76
CA LEU A 277 11.76 -9.94 16.03
C LEU A 277 11.67 -11.29 16.76
N SER A 278 12.80 -11.95 16.92
CA SER A 278 12.88 -13.19 17.66
C SER A 278 12.19 -12.89 18.97
N THR A 279 11.08 -13.56 19.22
CA THR A 279 10.43 -13.55 20.52
C THR A 279 11.56 -13.84 21.47
N THR A 280 11.98 -12.85 22.23
CA THR A 280 13.08 -12.93 23.17
C THR A 280 12.83 -14.19 23.96
N ALA A 281 13.66 -15.21 23.76
CA ALA A 281 13.60 -16.42 24.57
C ALA A 281 13.69 -15.92 26.02
N LEU A 282 12.64 -16.14 26.78
CA LEU A 282 12.67 -15.91 28.23
C LEU A 282 13.92 -16.61 28.74
N PRO A 283 14.77 -15.94 29.52
CA PRO A 283 15.93 -16.59 30.07
C PRO A 283 15.47 -17.85 30.80
N THR A 284 16.02 -18.99 30.38
CA THR A 284 15.79 -20.27 31.08
C THR A 284 16.15 -20.07 32.53
N PRO A 285 15.27 -20.45 33.50
CA PRO A 285 15.62 -20.42 34.90
C PRO A 285 16.87 -21.28 35.11
N GLY A 286 17.91 -20.67 35.70
CA GLY A 286 19.12 -21.39 36.03
C GLY A 286 18.79 -22.57 36.97
N PRO A 287 19.62 -23.64 36.99
CA PRO A 287 19.39 -24.80 37.86
C PRO A 287 19.37 -24.35 39.33
N PRO A 288 18.50 -24.95 40.16
CA PRO A 288 18.44 -24.66 41.58
C PRO A 288 19.77 -25.02 42.23
N ARG A 289 20.30 -24.14 43.09
CA ARG A 289 21.49 -24.38 43.93
C ARG A 289 21.13 -25.22 45.11
#